data_634451fbf488278bfb22b331832277de
#
_entry.id   634451fbf488278bfb22b331832277de
#
_cell.length_a   1.000
_cell.length_b   1.000
_cell.length_c   1.000
_cell.angle_alpha   90.00
_cell.angle_beta   90.00
_cell.angle_gamma   90.00
#
_symmetry.space_group_name_H-M   'P 1'
#
loop_
_entity.id
_entity.type
_entity.pdbx_description
1 polymer ?
#
loop_
_entity_poly.entity_id
_entity_poly.type
_entity_poly.pdbx_seq_one_letter_code
_entity_poly.pdbx_strand_id
1 'polypeptide(L)'
;MKKYLSLLCLVCAMLGTAIGVKAQTTQLTNHYAMKLIEDGQGGYKLLQEAHYAKARMDMSKLTDVLVPYKYEPQRLTSKLYKGVETVDIVYKKANGYELILSVDKAVSDKPAPFMIYLHGGGWRTSNNGSSKILSQYLAKQAGITGVRVSYTLAPQPGATIQVTIQDVMDALKYVQNHAKELHVDPSCFGFLGMSAGAHLAAVGAMKSQAKLLVGYSGIYDLQKAKITAKTKDAQRIAYFDQLNPKTLAAVSPINLIPQKNIPACLLVCGTYDLTVECEQSKMLADAVKQKGGEAVLSVYPFYDHNLSSKGSDKMEEIFFKSADFIQKNLK
;
A
#
# COMPACT_ATOMS: atom_id res chain seq x y z
N MET A 1 18.27 1.79 33.74
CA MET A 1 18.82 3.06 33.19
C MET A 1 19.83 2.86 32.05
N LYS A 2 20.72 1.86 32.04
CA LYS A 2 21.72 1.65 30.95
C LYS A 2 21.14 1.20 29.58
N LYS A 3 19.94 0.65 29.53
CA LYS A 3 19.31 0.19 28.27
C LYS A 3 18.69 1.31 27.42
N TYR A 4 18.39 2.45 28.00
CA TYR A 4 17.79 3.59 27.28
C TYR A 4 18.82 4.53 26.66
N LEU A 5 20.05 4.52 27.15
CA LEU A 5 21.12 5.37 26.61
C LEU A 5 21.61 4.89 25.24
N SER A 6 21.57 3.58 24.98
CA SER A 6 21.95 3.02 23.67
C SER A 6 20.96 3.33 22.55
N LEU A 7 19.67 3.47 22.89
CA LEU A 7 18.63 3.81 21.91
C LEU A 7 18.69 5.29 21.50
N LEU A 8 19.05 6.17 22.43
CA LEU A 8 19.21 7.61 22.18
C LEU A 8 20.40 7.90 21.27
N CYS A 9 21.51 7.16 21.41
CA CYS A 9 22.67 7.27 20.51
C CYS A 9 22.36 6.84 19.07
N LEU A 10 21.47 5.85 18.89
CA LEU A 10 21.08 5.38 17.55
C LEU A 10 20.24 6.44 16.80
N VAL A 11 19.35 7.12 17.50
CA VAL A 11 18.50 8.18 16.94
C VAL A 11 19.33 9.43 16.60
N CYS A 12 20.33 9.78 17.43
CA CYS A 12 21.23 10.92 17.14
C CYS A 12 22.16 10.65 15.94
N ALA A 13 22.61 9.41 15.73
CA ALA A 13 23.41 9.05 14.56
C ALA A 13 22.65 9.15 13.24
N MET A 14 21.31 8.97 13.27
CA MET A 14 20.44 9.13 12.10
C MET A 14 20.15 10.62 11.75
N LEU A 15 20.44 11.56 12.65
CA LEU A 15 20.16 13.00 12.47
C LEU A 15 21.35 13.83 11.96
N GLY A 16 22.44 13.18 11.52
CA GLY A 16 23.48 13.85 10.74
C GLY A 16 24.28 14.93 11.46
N THR A 17 24.38 14.89 12.78
CA THR A 17 25.33 15.76 13.51
C THR A 17 26.68 15.07 13.56
N ALA A 18 27.65 15.64 12.85
CA ALA A 18 29.04 15.19 12.81
C ALA A 18 29.72 15.35 14.19
N ILE A 19 29.47 14.40 15.07
CA ILE A 19 30.30 14.15 16.23
C ILE A 19 30.94 12.80 15.97
N GLY A 20 32.28 12.78 15.82
CA GLY A 20 33.05 11.60 15.49
C GLY A 20 32.97 10.51 16.56
N VAL A 21 31.86 9.83 16.63
CA VAL A 21 31.65 8.61 17.39
C VAL A 21 31.90 7.45 16.46
N LYS A 22 32.99 6.71 16.63
CA LYS A 22 33.16 5.39 16.01
C LYS A 22 31.94 4.56 16.35
N ALA A 23 31.09 4.29 15.34
CA ALA A 23 29.90 3.49 15.51
C ALA A 23 30.30 2.09 15.98
N GLN A 24 30.00 1.76 17.23
CA GLN A 24 30.03 0.37 17.68
C GLN A 24 28.84 -0.33 17.08
N THR A 25 29.09 -1.45 16.40
CA THR A 25 28.06 -2.35 15.90
C THR A 25 27.15 -2.76 17.05
N THR A 26 25.92 -2.26 17.06
CA THR A 26 24.93 -2.62 18.07
C THR A 26 24.06 -3.75 17.53
N GLN A 27 24.19 -4.91 18.15
CA GLN A 27 23.35 -6.07 17.84
C GLN A 27 22.00 -5.89 18.54
N LEU A 28 20.95 -5.68 17.78
CA LEU A 28 19.59 -5.65 18.29
C LEU A 28 19.08 -7.09 18.39
N THR A 29 19.06 -7.65 19.58
CA THR A 29 18.53 -8.98 19.87
C THR A 29 17.00 -8.91 20.01
N ASN A 30 16.32 -9.09 18.92
CA ASN A 30 14.91 -9.48 18.87
C ASN A 30 14.81 -10.68 17.92
N HIS A 31 13.64 -11.30 17.81
CA HIS A 31 13.36 -12.42 16.88
C HIS A 31 13.83 -12.17 15.43
N TYR A 32 14.25 -10.96 15.14
CA TYR A 32 14.78 -10.45 13.90
C TYR A 32 16.06 -9.68 14.23
N ALA A 33 17.20 -10.37 14.28
CA ALA A 33 18.49 -9.72 14.50
C ALA A 33 18.87 -8.90 13.26
N MET A 34 19.03 -7.60 13.42
CA MET A 34 19.51 -6.69 12.38
C MET A 34 20.81 -6.05 12.81
N LYS A 35 21.73 -5.96 11.88
CA LYS A 35 23.02 -5.33 12.07
C LYS A 35 23.15 -4.15 11.11
N LEU A 36 23.28 -2.95 11.64
CA LEU A 36 23.69 -1.77 10.90
C LEU A 36 25.19 -1.80 10.72
N ILE A 37 25.65 -1.77 9.49
CA ILE A 37 27.08 -1.69 9.15
C ILE A 37 27.31 -0.39 8.38
N GLU A 38 28.30 0.38 8.83
CA GLU A 38 28.79 1.55 8.12
C GLU A 38 29.28 1.15 6.72
N ASP A 39 28.83 1.84 5.67
CA ASP A 39 29.14 1.48 4.28
C ASP A 39 30.48 2.04 3.78
N GLY A 40 31.20 2.73 4.65
CA GLY A 40 32.49 3.35 4.31
C GLY A 40 32.36 4.65 3.50
N GLN A 41 31.14 5.12 3.22
CA GLN A 41 30.85 6.35 2.47
C GLN A 41 30.02 7.36 3.31
N GLY A 42 29.97 7.14 4.63
CA GLY A 42 29.19 7.97 5.56
C GLY A 42 27.72 7.56 5.67
N GLY A 43 27.32 6.43 5.07
CA GLY A 43 26.02 5.81 5.18
C GLY A 43 26.03 4.50 5.95
N TYR A 44 24.85 3.90 6.15
CA TYR A 44 24.71 2.61 6.84
C TYR A 44 24.01 1.59 5.96
N LYS A 45 24.54 0.37 5.95
CA LYS A 45 23.90 -0.80 5.35
C LYS A 45 23.24 -1.63 6.41
N LEU A 46 22.00 -2.00 6.14
CA LEU A 46 21.25 -2.90 6.97
C LEU A 46 21.61 -4.34 6.58
N LEU A 47 22.25 -5.08 7.48
CA LEU A 47 22.48 -6.51 7.33
C LEU A 47 21.55 -7.28 8.23
N GLN A 48 20.79 -8.16 7.65
CA GLN A 48 19.97 -9.12 8.32
C GLN A 48 20.75 -10.42 8.53
N GLU A 49 20.90 -10.88 9.77
CA GLU A 49 21.60 -12.14 10.04
C GLU A 49 20.73 -13.36 9.75
N ALA A 50 21.40 -14.38 9.23
CA ALA A 50 21.06 -15.80 9.10
C ALA A 50 19.84 -16.22 8.25
N HIS A 51 18.65 -15.72 8.45
CA HIS A 51 17.50 -16.17 7.65
C HIS A 51 17.06 -15.20 6.55
N TYR A 52 17.61 -14.01 6.53
CA TYR A 52 17.15 -12.89 5.69
C TYR A 52 18.25 -12.23 4.88
N ALA A 53 19.34 -12.94 4.63
CA ALA A 53 20.53 -12.44 3.91
C ALA A 53 20.25 -11.87 2.50
N LYS A 54 19.01 -11.90 2.03
CA LYS A 54 18.61 -11.42 0.69
C LYS A 54 17.92 -10.04 0.69
N ALA A 55 17.45 -9.56 1.83
CA ALA A 55 16.86 -8.22 1.92
C ALA A 55 17.96 -7.20 2.24
N ARG A 56 18.79 -6.88 1.26
CA ARG A 56 19.78 -5.80 1.37
C ARG A 56 19.14 -4.53 0.85
N MET A 57 18.76 -3.63 1.74
CA MET A 57 18.36 -2.30 1.37
C MET A 57 19.51 -1.35 1.67
N ASP A 58 20.00 -0.67 0.67
CA ASP A 58 20.99 0.38 0.83
C ASP A 58 20.30 1.63 1.36
N MET A 59 20.40 1.85 2.67
CA MET A 59 19.76 2.97 3.35
C MET A 59 20.33 4.33 2.92
N SER A 60 21.57 4.39 2.40
CA SER A 60 22.17 5.63 1.91
C SER A 60 21.46 6.17 0.66
N LYS A 61 20.84 5.27 -0.13
CA LYS A 61 20.02 5.63 -1.29
C LYS A 61 18.58 6.03 -0.94
N LEU A 62 18.23 6.03 0.33
CA LEU A 62 16.90 6.33 0.84
C LEU A 62 16.86 7.65 1.62
N THR A 63 17.92 8.46 1.60
CA THR A 63 17.98 9.73 2.34
C THR A 63 16.82 10.65 2.00
N ASP A 64 16.40 10.69 0.73
CA ASP A 64 15.26 11.50 0.29
C ASP A 64 13.91 10.93 0.73
N VAL A 65 13.89 9.67 1.15
CA VAL A 65 12.69 8.91 1.51
C VAL A 65 12.45 8.92 3.01
N LEU A 66 13.53 9.11 3.79
CA LEU A 66 13.50 9.17 5.25
C LEU A 66 13.23 10.57 5.78
N VAL A 67 12.93 11.55 4.93
CA VAL A 67 12.52 12.88 5.38
C VAL A 67 11.31 12.71 6.28
N PRO A 68 11.41 13.09 7.56
CA PRO A 68 10.30 12.98 8.47
C PRO A 68 9.13 13.77 7.90
N TYR A 69 8.04 13.11 7.58
CA TYR A 69 6.78 13.80 7.33
C TYR A 69 6.48 14.62 8.58
N LYS A 70 6.40 15.94 8.43
CA LYS A 70 5.99 16.83 9.53
C LYS A 70 4.53 16.54 9.82
N TYR A 71 4.33 15.69 10.79
CA TYR A 71 3.06 15.23 11.25
C TYR A 71 2.81 15.82 12.64
N GLU A 72 1.72 16.55 12.74
CA GLU A 72 1.20 16.95 14.05
C GLU A 72 0.60 15.69 14.69
N PRO A 73 1.10 15.23 15.86
CA PRO A 73 0.64 14.01 16.49
C PRO A 73 -0.85 14.09 16.80
N GLN A 74 -1.67 13.49 15.96
CA GLN A 74 -3.10 13.35 16.19
C GLN A 74 -3.36 11.94 16.69
N ARG A 75 -4.20 11.81 17.69
CA ARG A 75 -4.63 10.50 18.17
C ARG A 75 -5.91 10.08 17.47
N LEU A 76 -5.88 8.91 16.84
CA LEU A 76 -7.06 8.32 16.21
C LEU A 76 -8.03 7.83 17.28
N THR A 77 -9.14 8.56 17.46
CA THR A 77 -10.21 8.18 18.39
C THR A 77 -11.43 7.69 17.62
N SER A 78 -12.22 6.83 18.23
CA SER A 78 -13.42 6.29 17.59
C SER A 78 -14.47 7.37 17.22
N LYS A 79 -14.43 8.53 17.84
CA LYS A 79 -15.31 9.67 17.51
C LYS A 79 -15.04 10.18 16.08
N LEU A 80 -13.82 10.02 15.56
CA LEU A 80 -13.42 10.52 14.25
C LEU A 80 -13.98 9.68 13.08
N TYR A 81 -14.38 8.43 13.31
CA TYR A 81 -14.84 7.54 12.23
C TYR A 81 -16.16 6.80 12.52
N LYS A 82 -16.57 6.60 13.78
CA LYS A 82 -17.84 5.93 14.10
C LYS A 82 -19.07 6.76 13.67
N GLY A 83 -20.17 6.06 13.37
CA GLY A 83 -21.45 6.68 13.01
C GLY A 83 -21.59 7.00 11.53
N VAL A 84 -20.67 6.55 10.68
CA VAL A 84 -20.81 6.62 9.22
C VAL A 84 -21.78 5.54 8.76
N GLU A 85 -22.73 5.91 7.92
CA GLU A 85 -23.63 4.97 7.25
C GLU A 85 -22.84 4.11 6.28
N THR A 86 -22.98 2.80 6.38
CA THR A 86 -22.40 1.83 5.45
C THR A 86 -23.51 1.03 4.78
N VAL A 87 -23.49 0.96 3.45
CA VAL A 87 -24.43 0.17 2.65
C VAL A 87 -23.67 -0.88 1.88
N ASP A 88 -24.12 -2.14 1.97
CA ASP A 88 -23.59 -3.24 1.17
C ASP A 88 -24.42 -3.42 -0.10
N ILE A 89 -23.75 -3.47 -1.26
CA ILE A 89 -24.38 -3.54 -2.57
C ILE A 89 -23.73 -4.69 -3.35
N VAL A 90 -24.56 -5.60 -3.86
CA VAL A 90 -24.09 -6.63 -4.81
C VAL A 90 -23.89 -5.97 -6.17
N TYR A 91 -22.64 -5.79 -6.59
CA TYR A 91 -22.33 -5.18 -7.88
C TYR A 91 -22.14 -6.19 -9.00
N LYS A 92 -21.87 -7.45 -8.65
CA LYS A 92 -21.64 -8.52 -9.61
C LYS A 92 -22.04 -9.88 -9.04
N LYS A 93 -22.69 -10.71 -9.85
CA LYS A 93 -22.92 -12.13 -9.59
C LYS A 93 -22.07 -12.95 -10.55
N ALA A 94 -21.27 -13.84 -10.06
CA ALA A 94 -20.35 -14.64 -10.85
C ALA A 94 -20.23 -16.05 -10.28
N ASN A 95 -20.44 -17.08 -11.13
CA ASN A 95 -20.12 -18.48 -10.83
C ASN A 95 -20.59 -18.99 -9.44
N GLY A 96 -21.78 -18.56 -9.02
CA GLY A 96 -22.38 -18.99 -7.74
C GLY A 96 -21.98 -18.21 -6.51
N TYR A 97 -21.28 -17.07 -6.66
CA TYR A 97 -20.96 -16.13 -5.57
C TYR A 97 -21.30 -14.69 -5.95
N GLU A 98 -21.44 -13.86 -4.94
CA GLU A 98 -21.75 -12.44 -5.09
C GLU A 98 -20.53 -11.60 -4.69
N LEU A 99 -20.25 -10.57 -5.50
CA LEU A 99 -19.24 -9.57 -5.20
C LEU A 99 -19.91 -8.30 -4.70
N ILE A 100 -19.40 -7.78 -3.60
CA ILE A 100 -20.04 -6.73 -2.80
C ILE A 100 -19.18 -5.48 -2.77
N LEU A 101 -19.83 -4.32 -2.88
CA LEU A 101 -19.30 -3.02 -2.47
C LEU A 101 -19.85 -2.71 -1.10
N SER A 102 -18.98 -2.43 -0.12
CA SER A 102 -19.38 -1.78 1.14
C SER A 102 -19.11 -0.30 1.00
N VAL A 103 -20.17 0.48 0.85
CA VAL A 103 -20.10 1.93 0.63
C VAL A 103 -20.25 2.68 1.95
N ASP A 104 -19.17 3.30 2.41
CA ASP A 104 -19.15 4.20 3.56
C ASP A 104 -19.48 5.61 3.07
N LYS A 105 -20.74 6.07 3.28
CA LYS A 105 -21.26 7.30 2.70
C LYS A 105 -20.60 8.54 3.29
N ALA A 106 -20.16 9.43 2.42
CA ALA A 106 -19.65 10.73 2.84
C ALA A 106 -20.73 11.61 3.48
N VAL A 107 -20.32 12.43 4.44
CA VAL A 107 -21.14 13.53 4.94
C VAL A 107 -20.85 14.75 4.04
N SER A 108 -21.70 14.95 3.03
CA SER A 108 -21.54 16.02 2.03
C SER A 108 -22.87 16.41 1.40
N ASP A 109 -23.09 17.70 1.18
CA ASP A 109 -24.25 18.26 0.49
C ASP A 109 -24.10 18.21 -1.04
N LYS A 110 -22.87 17.95 -1.54
CA LYS A 110 -22.55 17.85 -2.96
C LYS A 110 -22.11 16.44 -3.30
N PRO A 111 -22.21 16.01 -4.57
CA PRO A 111 -21.61 14.75 -5.00
C PRO A 111 -20.16 14.64 -4.53
N ALA A 112 -19.86 13.64 -3.72
CA ALA A 112 -18.59 13.49 -3.03
C ALA A 112 -17.54 12.84 -3.95
N PRO A 113 -16.26 13.23 -3.86
CA PRO A 113 -15.19 12.37 -4.39
C PRO A 113 -15.22 11.01 -3.70
N PHE A 114 -14.65 9.98 -4.34
CA PHE A 114 -14.66 8.65 -3.72
C PHE A 114 -13.32 7.92 -3.83
N MET A 115 -13.12 7.00 -2.90
CA MET A 115 -11.96 6.11 -2.87
C MET A 115 -12.41 4.65 -3.00
N ILE A 116 -11.74 3.91 -3.89
CA ILE A 116 -11.87 2.45 -3.99
C ILE A 116 -10.80 1.80 -3.14
N TYR A 117 -11.23 0.95 -2.21
CA TYR A 117 -10.34 0.23 -1.29
C TYR A 117 -10.31 -1.25 -1.64
N LEU A 118 -9.10 -1.79 -1.81
CA LEU A 118 -8.86 -3.17 -2.18
C LEU A 118 -8.05 -3.89 -1.11
N HIS A 119 -8.64 -4.93 -0.53
CA HIS A 119 -8.03 -5.68 0.56
C HIS A 119 -6.84 -6.53 0.11
N GLY A 120 -5.92 -6.81 1.03
CA GLY A 120 -4.86 -7.80 0.86
C GLY A 120 -5.36 -9.24 0.96
N GLY A 121 -4.44 -10.18 1.18
CA GLY A 121 -4.77 -11.61 1.35
C GLY A 121 -4.25 -12.50 0.24
N GLY A 122 -3.24 -12.07 -0.51
CA GLY A 122 -2.56 -12.86 -1.55
C GLY A 122 -3.48 -13.32 -2.69
N TRP A 123 -4.53 -12.55 -2.98
CA TRP A 123 -5.62 -12.87 -3.92
C TRP A 123 -6.41 -14.14 -3.55
N ARG A 124 -6.28 -14.65 -2.32
CA ARG A 124 -6.87 -15.93 -1.88
C ARG A 124 -7.88 -15.80 -0.76
N THR A 125 -7.74 -14.76 0.06
CA THR A 125 -8.60 -14.52 1.21
C THR A 125 -9.15 -13.11 1.18
N SER A 126 -10.37 -12.96 1.70
CA SER A 126 -11.02 -11.65 1.81
C SER A 126 -10.80 -11.04 3.19
N ASN A 127 -10.62 -9.73 3.21
CA ASN A 127 -10.67 -8.92 4.43
C ASN A 127 -11.18 -7.51 4.13
N ASN A 128 -12.45 -7.39 3.77
CA ASN A 128 -13.08 -6.09 3.46
C ASN A 128 -13.08 -5.11 4.64
N GLY A 129 -12.78 -5.61 5.86
CA GLY A 129 -12.66 -4.78 7.06
C GLY A 129 -11.33 -4.03 7.18
N SER A 130 -10.30 -4.42 6.46
CA SER A 130 -8.93 -3.90 6.66
C SER A 130 -8.79 -2.39 6.48
N SER A 131 -9.55 -1.78 5.57
CA SER A 131 -9.54 -0.33 5.31
C SER A 131 -10.73 0.43 5.90
N LYS A 132 -11.58 -0.25 6.69
CA LYS A 132 -12.85 0.32 7.18
C LYS A 132 -12.64 1.61 7.97
N ILE A 133 -11.67 1.63 8.87
CA ILE A 133 -11.44 2.80 9.74
C ILE A 133 -11.02 4.02 8.92
N LEU A 134 -10.09 3.86 7.98
CA LEU A 134 -9.65 4.95 7.11
C LEU A 134 -10.76 5.41 6.16
N SER A 135 -11.52 4.47 5.60
CA SER A 135 -12.68 4.74 4.76
C SER A 135 -13.73 5.58 5.50
N GLN A 136 -14.14 5.15 6.69
CA GLN A 136 -15.11 5.87 7.53
C GLN A 136 -14.58 7.20 8.06
N TYR A 137 -13.29 7.28 8.38
CA TYR A 137 -12.65 8.54 8.76
C TYR A 137 -12.76 9.57 7.62
N LEU A 138 -12.37 9.21 6.41
CA LEU A 138 -12.43 10.11 5.25
C LEU A 138 -13.87 10.47 4.87
N ALA A 139 -14.81 9.54 4.99
CA ALA A 139 -16.21 9.81 4.77
C ALA A 139 -16.75 10.88 5.75
N LYS A 140 -16.37 10.78 7.02
CA LYS A 140 -16.84 11.67 8.08
C LYS A 140 -16.08 13.00 8.14
N GLN A 141 -14.76 12.99 8.01
CA GLN A 141 -13.91 14.16 8.25
C GLN A 141 -13.59 14.94 6.97
N ALA A 142 -13.63 14.29 5.82
CA ALA A 142 -13.19 14.87 4.57
C ALA A 142 -14.29 14.93 3.49
N GLY A 143 -15.47 14.33 3.74
CA GLY A 143 -16.52 14.27 2.74
C GLY A 143 -16.15 13.41 1.53
N ILE A 144 -15.35 12.34 1.72
CA ILE A 144 -14.89 11.44 0.66
C ILE A 144 -15.57 10.09 0.86
N THR A 145 -16.43 9.67 -0.05
CA THR A 145 -17.11 8.37 0.01
C THR A 145 -16.12 7.25 -0.12
N GLY A 146 -16.20 6.25 0.78
CA GLY A 146 -15.37 5.06 0.70
C GLY A 146 -16.11 3.90 0.06
N VAL A 147 -15.47 3.20 -0.87
CA VAL A 147 -16.02 2.01 -1.55
C VAL A 147 -15.05 0.87 -1.34
N ARG A 148 -15.36 -0.01 -0.39
CA ARG A 148 -14.56 -1.20 -0.10
C ARG A 148 -15.05 -2.35 -0.96
N VAL A 149 -14.19 -2.91 -1.80
CA VAL A 149 -14.54 -3.84 -2.87
C VAL A 149 -14.14 -5.27 -2.52
N SER A 150 -15.09 -6.21 -2.62
CA SER A 150 -14.75 -7.63 -2.75
C SER A 150 -14.50 -7.96 -4.22
N TYR A 151 -13.60 -8.89 -4.46
CA TYR A 151 -13.21 -9.33 -5.81
C TYR A 151 -13.02 -10.85 -5.83
N THR A 152 -13.06 -11.46 -7.01
CA THR A 152 -12.86 -12.90 -7.21
C THR A 152 -11.51 -13.35 -6.65
N LEU A 153 -11.56 -14.34 -5.76
CA LEU A 153 -10.38 -14.92 -5.12
C LEU A 153 -9.89 -16.17 -5.85
N ALA A 154 -8.59 -16.40 -5.86
CA ALA A 154 -7.98 -17.51 -6.58
C ALA A 154 -8.59 -18.91 -6.35
N PRO A 155 -9.11 -19.26 -5.13
CA PRO A 155 -9.79 -20.54 -4.93
C PRO A 155 -11.20 -20.64 -5.56
N GLN A 156 -11.78 -19.53 -6.01
CA GLN A 156 -13.14 -19.53 -6.57
C GLN A 156 -13.16 -20.09 -7.99
N PRO A 157 -14.26 -20.74 -8.41
CA PRO A 157 -14.38 -21.29 -9.75
C PRO A 157 -14.19 -20.24 -10.85
N GLY A 158 -13.35 -20.55 -11.83
CA GLY A 158 -13.05 -19.64 -12.96
C GLY A 158 -12.16 -18.46 -12.62
N ALA A 159 -11.58 -18.41 -11.41
CA ALA A 159 -10.71 -17.34 -10.99
C ALA A 159 -9.39 -17.31 -11.77
N THR A 160 -9.07 -16.15 -12.31
CA THR A 160 -7.76 -15.80 -12.87
C THR A 160 -7.42 -14.37 -12.44
N ILE A 161 -6.16 -14.00 -12.57
CA ILE A 161 -5.75 -12.62 -12.26
C ILE A 161 -6.48 -11.61 -13.18
N GLN A 162 -6.76 -11.98 -14.44
CA GLN A 162 -7.50 -11.14 -15.36
C GLN A 162 -8.96 -10.95 -14.92
N VAL A 163 -9.62 -12.02 -14.45
CA VAL A 163 -10.99 -11.94 -13.90
C VAL A 163 -11.02 -11.03 -12.68
N THR A 164 -10.07 -11.19 -11.76
CA THR A 164 -9.98 -10.34 -10.58
C THR A 164 -9.74 -8.86 -10.92
N ILE A 165 -8.89 -8.59 -11.91
CA ILE A 165 -8.67 -7.21 -12.41
C ILE A 165 -9.96 -6.67 -13.04
N GLN A 166 -10.66 -7.50 -13.79
CA GLN A 166 -11.94 -7.09 -14.41
C GLN A 166 -12.99 -6.76 -13.33
N ASP A 167 -13.04 -7.51 -12.22
CA ASP A 167 -13.93 -7.20 -11.10
C ASP A 167 -13.67 -5.80 -10.52
N VAL A 168 -12.41 -5.43 -10.39
CA VAL A 168 -12.04 -4.07 -9.92
C VAL A 168 -12.53 -2.99 -10.89
N MET A 169 -12.41 -3.24 -12.19
CA MET A 169 -12.89 -2.30 -13.22
C MET A 169 -14.43 -2.27 -13.28
N ASP A 170 -15.08 -3.42 -13.07
CA ASP A 170 -16.54 -3.52 -12.98
C ASP A 170 -17.08 -2.79 -11.77
N ALA A 171 -16.38 -2.89 -10.61
CA ALA A 171 -16.70 -2.14 -9.40
C ALA A 171 -16.61 -0.63 -9.62
N LEU A 172 -15.54 -0.13 -10.24
CA LEU A 172 -15.40 1.27 -10.61
C LEU A 172 -16.56 1.71 -11.52
N LYS A 173 -16.80 0.95 -12.57
CA LYS A 173 -17.87 1.24 -13.53
C LYS A 173 -19.27 1.24 -12.87
N TYR A 174 -19.50 0.31 -11.93
CA TYR A 174 -20.73 0.28 -11.15
C TYR A 174 -20.92 1.60 -10.39
N VAL A 175 -19.91 2.03 -9.63
CA VAL A 175 -19.97 3.29 -8.86
C VAL A 175 -20.22 4.48 -9.78
N GLN A 176 -19.53 4.55 -10.93
CA GLN A 176 -19.68 5.64 -11.89
C GLN A 176 -21.09 5.65 -12.54
N ASN A 177 -21.64 4.49 -12.88
CA ASN A 177 -22.98 4.39 -13.45
C ASN A 177 -24.10 4.70 -12.44
N HIS A 178 -23.84 4.49 -11.15
CA HIS A 178 -24.78 4.78 -10.05
C HIS A 178 -24.40 6.05 -9.28
N ALA A 179 -23.61 6.95 -9.88
CA ALA A 179 -23.04 8.12 -9.23
C ALA A 179 -24.11 9.02 -8.57
N LYS A 180 -25.24 9.20 -9.23
CA LYS A 180 -26.36 9.99 -8.69
C LYS A 180 -26.96 9.34 -7.44
N GLU A 181 -27.18 8.03 -7.47
CA GLU A 181 -27.75 7.24 -6.37
C GLU A 181 -26.80 7.19 -5.17
N LEU A 182 -25.51 7.00 -5.47
CA LEU A 182 -24.45 6.94 -4.47
C LEU A 182 -23.98 8.32 -3.98
N HIS A 183 -24.50 9.40 -4.60
CA HIS A 183 -24.13 10.77 -4.31
C HIS A 183 -22.61 11.03 -4.42
N VAL A 184 -22.01 10.54 -5.52
CA VAL A 184 -20.57 10.69 -5.79
C VAL A 184 -20.30 11.43 -7.09
N ASP A 185 -19.12 12.07 -7.18
CA ASP A 185 -18.59 12.60 -8.44
C ASP A 185 -17.88 11.48 -9.22
N PRO A 186 -18.42 11.01 -10.36
CA PRO A 186 -17.85 9.89 -11.10
C PRO A 186 -16.47 10.16 -11.69
N SER A 187 -16.04 11.43 -11.74
CA SER A 187 -14.75 11.86 -12.30
C SER A 187 -13.67 12.10 -11.23
N CYS A 188 -14.04 12.17 -9.96
CA CYS A 188 -13.13 12.48 -8.86
C CYS A 188 -12.94 11.29 -7.93
N PHE A 189 -11.95 10.45 -8.23
CA PHE A 189 -11.71 9.22 -7.49
C PHE A 189 -10.24 8.80 -7.42
N GLY A 190 -9.96 7.94 -6.45
CA GLY A 190 -8.66 7.32 -6.25
C GLY A 190 -8.77 5.87 -5.81
N PHE A 191 -7.63 5.22 -5.71
CA PHE A 191 -7.51 3.84 -5.26
C PHE A 191 -6.59 3.73 -4.06
N LEU A 192 -6.94 2.83 -3.14
CA LEU A 192 -6.06 2.41 -2.06
C LEU A 192 -6.08 0.89 -1.94
N GLY A 193 -4.93 0.29 -1.70
CA GLY A 193 -4.86 -1.14 -1.45
C GLY A 193 -3.64 -1.55 -0.64
N MET A 194 -3.68 -2.78 -0.13
CA MET A 194 -2.59 -3.39 0.61
C MET A 194 -2.19 -4.72 -0.03
N SER A 195 -0.86 -5.00 -0.14
CA SER A 195 -0.36 -6.29 -0.63
C SER A 195 -0.95 -6.64 -2.01
N ALA A 196 -1.63 -7.79 -2.16
CA ALA A 196 -2.39 -8.14 -3.35
C ALA A 196 -3.41 -7.05 -3.76
N GLY A 197 -4.05 -6.40 -2.78
CA GLY A 197 -4.95 -5.28 -3.02
C GLY A 197 -4.22 -4.04 -3.54
N ALA A 198 -2.98 -3.79 -3.14
CA ALA A 198 -2.19 -2.69 -3.68
C ALA A 198 -1.79 -2.92 -5.15
N HIS A 199 -1.53 -4.19 -5.52
CA HIS A 199 -1.38 -4.57 -6.93
C HIS A 199 -2.65 -4.21 -7.73
N LEU A 200 -3.81 -4.68 -7.25
CA LEU A 200 -5.09 -4.43 -7.92
C LEU A 200 -5.45 -2.94 -7.96
N ALA A 201 -5.20 -2.21 -6.86
CA ALA A 201 -5.39 -0.77 -6.78
C ALA A 201 -4.50 -0.02 -7.80
N ALA A 202 -3.25 -0.44 -7.94
CA ALA A 202 -2.34 0.15 -8.91
C ALA A 202 -2.76 -0.15 -10.34
N VAL A 203 -3.19 -1.39 -10.65
CA VAL A 203 -3.73 -1.73 -11.98
C VAL A 203 -4.98 -0.88 -12.26
N GLY A 204 -5.92 -0.79 -11.31
CA GLY A 204 -7.13 0.02 -11.44
C GLY A 204 -6.81 1.49 -11.69
N ALA A 205 -5.92 2.06 -10.90
CA ALA A 205 -5.51 3.46 -11.03
C ALA A 205 -4.82 3.76 -12.37
N MET A 206 -3.90 2.90 -12.82
CA MET A 206 -3.17 3.09 -14.07
C MET A 206 -4.04 2.85 -15.33
N LYS A 207 -5.09 2.04 -15.24
CA LYS A 207 -6.01 1.74 -16.36
C LYS A 207 -7.24 2.65 -16.40
N SER A 208 -7.41 3.54 -15.43
CA SER A 208 -8.51 4.49 -15.34
C SER A 208 -7.98 5.93 -15.34
N GLN A 209 -8.87 6.88 -15.11
CA GLN A 209 -8.50 8.30 -14.92
C GLN A 209 -8.45 8.67 -13.42
N ALA A 210 -8.01 7.75 -12.58
CA ALA A 210 -7.88 7.99 -11.15
C ALA A 210 -6.93 9.17 -10.88
N LYS A 211 -7.28 9.98 -9.88
CA LYS A 211 -6.45 11.12 -9.45
C LYS A 211 -5.24 10.66 -8.64
N LEU A 212 -5.41 9.59 -7.87
CA LEU A 212 -4.37 9.10 -6.97
C LEU A 212 -4.39 7.59 -6.77
N LEU A 213 -3.25 7.10 -6.29
CA LEU A 213 -3.00 5.74 -5.79
C LEU A 213 -2.34 5.80 -4.42
N VAL A 214 -2.88 5.08 -3.44
CA VAL A 214 -2.18 4.76 -2.19
C VAL A 214 -1.92 3.26 -2.16
N GLY A 215 -0.66 2.86 -2.05
CA GLY A 215 -0.27 1.45 -2.04
C GLY A 215 0.55 1.08 -0.82
N TYR A 216 0.07 0.10 -0.04
CA TYR A 216 0.75 -0.43 1.13
C TYR A 216 1.36 -1.80 0.83
N SER A 217 2.67 -1.94 0.99
CA SER A 217 3.41 -3.21 0.80
C SER A 217 3.01 -3.93 -0.49
N GLY A 218 2.90 -3.19 -1.61
CA GLY A 218 2.30 -3.66 -2.86
C GLY A 218 3.27 -4.37 -3.80
N ILE A 219 2.70 -5.20 -4.67
CA ILE A 219 3.42 -5.89 -5.74
C ILE A 219 3.18 -5.12 -7.04
N TYR A 220 4.22 -4.58 -7.66
CA TYR A 220 4.08 -3.70 -8.82
C TYR A 220 4.80 -4.21 -10.08
N ASP A 221 5.72 -5.16 -9.92
CA ASP A 221 6.32 -5.93 -11.00
C ASP A 221 6.23 -7.42 -10.67
N LEU A 222 5.24 -8.10 -11.24
CA LEU A 222 5.00 -9.53 -11.00
C LEU A 222 6.10 -10.43 -11.58
N GLN A 223 6.82 -9.97 -12.59
CA GLN A 223 7.92 -10.73 -13.17
C GLN A 223 9.15 -10.76 -12.24
N LYS A 224 9.39 -9.65 -11.53
CA LYS A 224 10.49 -9.54 -10.55
C LYS A 224 10.08 -9.96 -9.15
N ALA A 225 8.79 -10.01 -8.86
CA ALA A 225 8.32 -10.46 -7.56
C ALA A 225 8.69 -11.92 -7.33
N LYS A 226 9.35 -12.21 -6.21
CA LYS A 226 9.72 -13.60 -5.83
C LYS A 226 8.52 -14.50 -5.51
N ILE A 227 7.32 -13.99 -5.63
CA ILE A 227 6.06 -14.74 -5.52
C ILE A 227 6.06 -15.94 -6.45
N THR A 228 6.61 -15.80 -7.65
CA THR A 228 6.64 -16.84 -8.67
C THR A 228 7.62 -17.97 -8.33
N ALA A 229 8.75 -17.65 -7.70
CA ALA A 229 9.81 -18.62 -7.41
C ALA A 229 9.51 -19.56 -6.22
N LYS A 230 8.61 -19.15 -5.31
CA LYS A 230 8.28 -19.90 -4.09
C LYS A 230 6.92 -20.61 -4.14
N THR A 231 6.13 -20.38 -5.18
CA THR A 231 4.78 -20.91 -5.24
C THR A 231 4.78 -22.32 -5.82
N LYS A 232 4.66 -23.31 -4.92
CA LYS A 232 4.37 -24.72 -5.29
C LYS A 232 2.87 -25.01 -5.35
N ASP A 233 2.02 -24.00 -5.13
CA ASP A 233 0.57 -24.12 -5.07
C ASP A 233 -0.01 -24.09 -6.48
N ALA A 234 -0.53 -25.22 -6.93
CA ALA A 234 -1.10 -25.38 -8.28
C ALA A 234 -2.24 -24.39 -8.59
N GLN A 235 -3.10 -24.07 -7.60
CA GLN A 235 -4.18 -23.11 -7.79
C GLN A 235 -3.62 -21.69 -8.07
N ARG A 236 -2.57 -21.32 -7.37
CA ARG A 236 -1.93 -20.02 -7.56
C ARG A 236 -1.20 -19.94 -8.89
N ILE A 237 -0.56 -21.04 -9.30
CA ILE A 237 0.08 -21.16 -10.62
C ILE A 237 -0.97 -21.00 -11.72
N ALA A 238 -2.11 -21.69 -11.63
CA ALA A 238 -3.20 -21.59 -12.56
C ALA A 238 -3.83 -20.18 -12.57
N TYR A 239 -4.01 -19.57 -11.40
CA TYR A 239 -4.55 -18.22 -11.28
C TYR A 239 -3.71 -17.17 -12.03
N PHE A 240 -2.42 -17.32 -12.10
CA PHE A 240 -1.50 -16.47 -12.85
C PHE A 240 -1.12 -17.03 -14.23
N ASP A 241 -2.02 -17.78 -14.87
CA ASP A 241 -1.84 -18.32 -16.23
C ASP A 241 -0.53 -19.11 -16.35
N GLN A 242 -0.33 -20.08 -15.46
CA GLN A 242 0.89 -20.91 -15.38
C GLN A 242 2.18 -20.07 -15.27
N LEU A 243 2.09 -18.88 -14.69
CA LEU A 243 3.19 -17.92 -14.58
C LEU A 243 3.74 -17.45 -15.93
N ASN A 244 2.88 -17.39 -16.95
CA ASN A 244 3.25 -16.93 -18.27
C ASN A 244 3.86 -15.52 -18.21
N PRO A 245 5.10 -15.32 -18.72
CA PRO A 245 5.78 -14.01 -18.62
C PRO A 245 5.01 -12.86 -19.29
N LYS A 246 4.33 -13.14 -20.40
CA LYS A 246 3.52 -12.11 -21.09
C LYS A 246 2.32 -11.69 -20.25
N THR A 247 1.63 -12.65 -19.62
CA THR A 247 0.53 -12.38 -18.72
C THR A 247 1.01 -11.59 -17.51
N LEU A 248 2.10 -12.04 -16.86
CA LEU A 248 2.68 -11.33 -15.71
C LEU A 248 3.07 -9.90 -16.05
N ALA A 249 3.69 -9.68 -17.23
CA ALA A 249 4.02 -8.34 -17.69
C ALA A 249 2.78 -7.47 -17.92
N ALA A 250 1.76 -8.04 -18.56
CA ALA A 250 0.51 -7.33 -18.91
C ALA A 250 -0.32 -6.91 -17.69
N VAL A 251 -0.16 -7.61 -16.55
CA VAL A 251 -0.84 -7.28 -15.29
C VAL A 251 0.06 -6.62 -14.25
N SER A 252 1.30 -6.32 -14.58
CA SER A 252 2.24 -5.61 -13.69
C SER A 252 2.01 -4.09 -13.77
N PRO A 253 1.62 -3.43 -12.67
CA PRO A 253 1.36 -1.99 -12.65
C PRO A 253 2.46 -1.12 -13.25
N ILE A 254 3.71 -1.48 -13.05
CA ILE A 254 4.87 -0.74 -13.58
C ILE A 254 4.85 -0.60 -15.10
N ASN A 255 4.25 -1.57 -15.81
CA ASN A 255 4.13 -1.58 -17.27
C ASN A 255 2.85 -0.86 -17.75
N LEU A 256 1.96 -0.48 -16.83
CA LEU A 256 0.65 0.12 -17.14
C LEU A 256 0.61 1.62 -16.90
N ILE A 257 1.71 2.24 -16.43
CA ILE A 257 1.76 3.67 -16.15
C ILE A 257 1.40 4.45 -17.43
N PRO A 258 0.34 5.27 -17.42
CA PRO A 258 -0.12 5.98 -18.60
C PRO A 258 0.86 7.07 -19.04
N GLN A 259 0.72 7.56 -20.28
CA GLN A 259 1.56 8.64 -20.79
C GLN A 259 1.10 10.04 -20.34
N LYS A 260 -0.18 10.15 -19.96
CA LYS A 260 -0.81 11.40 -19.50
C LYS A 260 -1.72 11.08 -18.31
N ASN A 261 -1.99 12.08 -17.48
CA ASN A 261 -2.86 11.96 -16.31
C ASN A 261 -2.41 10.80 -15.40
N ILE A 262 -1.10 10.73 -15.14
CA ILE A 262 -0.53 9.74 -14.22
C ILE A 262 -1.09 10.02 -12.84
N PRO A 263 -1.70 9.03 -12.15
CA PRO A 263 -2.20 9.24 -10.79
C PRO A 263 -1.05 9.61 -9.84
N ALA A 264 -1.28 10.57 -8.95
CA ALA A 264 -0.34 10.86 -7.86
C ALA A 264 -0.23 9.63 -6.96
N CYS A 265 0.98 9.19 -6.64
CA CYS A 265 1.21 7.93 -5.91
C CYS A 265 1.78 8.17 -4.51
N LEU A 266 1.17 7.59 -3.49
CA LEU A 266 1.76 7.38 -2.17
C LEU A 266 2.02 5.89 -1.99
N LEU A 267 3.29 5.50 -1.93
CA LEU A 267 3.72 4.10 -1.80
C LEU A 267 4.41 3.93 -0.44
N VAL A 268 3.89 3.01 0.36
CA VAL A 268 4.36 2.76 1.74
C VAL A 268 4.85 1.34 1.85
N CYS A 269 6.05 1.14 2.39
CA CYS A 269 6.61 -0.18 2.63
C CYS A 269 7.47 -0.22 3.89
N GLY A 270 7.61 -1.43 4.45
CA GLY A 270 8.49 -1.70 5.58
C GLY A 270 9.77 -2.40 5.14
N THR A 271 10.90 -2.08 5.77
CA THR A 271 12.19 -2.72 5.42
C THR A 271 12.27 -4.19 5.88
N TYR A 272 11.36 -4.60 6.78
CA TYR A 272 11.22 -5.97 7.29
C TYR A 272 10.13 -6.77 6.58
N ASP A 273 9.62 -6.25 5.49
CA ASP A 273 8.64 -6.99 4.70
C ASP A 273 9.29 -8.20 4.03
N LEU A 274 8.98 -9.39 4.54
CA LEU A 274 9.47 -10.68 4.05
C LEU A 274 8.54 -11.32 3.02
N THR A 275 7.37 -10.73 2.84
CA THR A 275 6.34 -11.20 1.91
C THR A 275 6.48 -10.50 0.57
N VAL A 276 6.60 -9.16 0.62
CA VAL A 276 6.77 -8.31 -0.56
C VAL A 276 7.91 -7.33 -0.29
N GLU A 277 8.99 -7.47 -1.04
CA GLU A 277 10.16 -6.61 -0.85
C GLU A 277 9.81 -5.14 -1.10
N CYS A 278 10.27 -4.24 -0.22
CA CYS A 278 10.07 -2.80 -0.33
C CYS A 278 10.59 -2.21 -1.66
N GLU A 279 11.51 -2.93 -2.32
CA GLU A 279 12.00 -2.63 -3.66
C GLU A 279 10.87 -2.56 -4.70
N GLN A 280 9.80 -3.31 -4.54
CA GLN A 280 8.61 -3.22 -5.41
C GLN A 280 8.00 -1.81 -5.38
N SER A 281 7.86 -1.23 -4.19
CA SER A 281 7.35 0.13 -4.02
C SER A 281 8.31 1.17 -4.61
N LYS A 282 9.61 0.98 -4.41
CA LYS A 282 10.64 1.84 -4.98
C LYS A 282 10.63 1.82 -6.51
N MET A 283 10.57 0.64 -7.12
CA MET A 283 10.53 0.49 -8.58
C MET A 283 9.34 1.23 -9.20
N LEU A 284 8.14 1.12 -8.61
CA LEU A 284 6.98 1.85 -9.12
C LEU A 284 7.14 3.37 -8.93
N ALA A 285 7.62 3.82 -7.76
CA ALA A 285 7.84 5.24 -7.51
C ALA A 285 8.82 5.85 -8.53
N ASP A 286 9.93 5.18 -8.78
CA ASP A 286 10.94 5.63 -9.75
C ASP A 286 10.36 5.66 -11.17
N ALA A 287 9.63 4.63 -11.58
CA ALA A 287 9.01 4.55 -12.90
C ALA A 287 7.94 5.65 -13.13
N VAL A 288 7.14 5.96 -12.10
CA VAL A 288 6.17 7.06 -12.14
C VAL A 288 6.89 8.40 -12.32
N LYS A 289 7.93 8.66 -11.52
CA LYS A 289 8.74 9.88 -11.61
C LYS A 289 9.45 10.02 -12.96
N GLN A 290 10.01 8.94 -13.50
CA GLN A 290 10.65 8.93 -14.82
C GLN A 290 9.69 9.31 -15.95
N LYS A 291 8.40 9.01 -15.78
CA LYS A 291 7.34 9.42 -16.73
C LYS A 291 6.75 10.81 -16.43
N GLY A 292 7.33 11.55 -15.49
CA GLY A 292 6.87 12.89 -15.12
C GLY A 292 5.68 12.92 -14.15
N GLY A 293 5.33 11.79 -13.53
CA GLY A 293 4.29 11.71 -12.51
C GLY A 293 4.81 12.05 -11.10
N GLU A 294 3.88 12.32 -10.18
CA GLU A 294 4.17 12.52 -8.76
C GLU A 294 4.15 11.19 -8.00
N ALA A 295 5.23 10.87 -7.30
CA ALA A 295 5.28 9.71 -6.42
C ALA A 295 6.02 10.02 -5.12
N VAL A 296 5.36 9.74 -4.00
CA VAL A 296 5.92 9.77 -2.65
C VAL A 296 6.16 8.33 -2.22
N LEU A 297 7.40 7.97 -1.96
CA LEU A 297 7.77 6.70 -1.37
C LEU A 297 8.01 6.90 0.13
N SER A 298 7.29 6.17 0.97
CA SER A 298 7.44 6.19 2.42
C SER A 298 7.94 4.84 2.90
N VAL A 299 9.19 4.80 3.33
CA VAL A 299 9.84 3.59 3.85
C VAL A 299 9.89 3.65 5.37
N TYR A 300 9.36 2.61 6.02
CA TYR A 300 9.37 2.49 7.47
C TYR A 300 10.42 1.45 7.88
N PRO A 301 11.50 1.89 8.52
CA PRO A 301 12.54 0.99 9.03
C PRO A 301 11.97 0.01 10.04
N PHE A 302 12.30 -1.28 9.91
CA PHE A 302 11.90 -2.36 10.83
C PHE A 302 10.40 -2.71 10.84
N TYR A 303 9.63 -2.21 9.90
CA TYR A 303 8.22 -2.55 9.73
C TYR A 303 8.07 -3.79 8.83
N ASP A 304 7.17 -4.67 9.23
CA ASP A 304 6.84 -5.90 8.52
C ASP A 304 5.84 -5.65 7.37
N HIS A 305 5.37 -6.76 6.76
CA HIS A 305 4.38 -6.72 5.67
C HIS A 305 3.07 -6.00 6.03
N ASN A 306 2.67 -6.06 7.29
CA ASN A 306 1.45 -5.41 7.78
C ASN A 306 1.68 -3.95 8.20
N LEU A 307 2.85 -3.40 7.90
CA LEU A 307 3.28 -2.08 8.33
C LEU A 307 3.22 -1.93 9.86
N SER A 308 3.59 -2.98 10.57
CA SER A 308 3.68 -3.02 12.02
C SER A 308 5.11 -3.28 12.49
N SER A 309 5.44 -2.80 13.68
CA SER A 309 6.71 -3.06 14.36
C SER A 309 6.48 -3.12 15.86
N LYS A 310 7.15 -4.05 16.56
CA LYS A 310 7.03 -4.17 18.01
C LYS A 310 7.53 -2.88 18.68
N GLY A 311 6.64 -2.27 19.49
CA GLY A 311 6.97 -1.08 20.28
C GLY A 311 6.95 0.23 19.51
N SER A 312 6.33 0.27 18.33
CA SER A 312 6.12 1.47 17.55
C SER A 312 4.63 1.73 17.32
N ASP A 313 4.24 2.97 17.45
CA ASP A 313 2.88 3.50 17.27
C ASP A 313 2.69 4.26 15.94
N LYS A 314 3.64 4.13 15.01
CA LYS A 314 3.60 4.83 13.71
C LYS A 314 2.46 4.41 12.78
N MET A 315 1.60 3.48 13.19
CA MET A 315 0.38 3.16 12.47
C MET A 315 -0.54 4.38 12.33
N GLU A 316 -0.62 5.22 13.37
CA GLU A 316 -1.36 6.49 13.29
C GLU A 316 -0.70 7.47 12.31
N GLU A 317 0.63 7.56 12.29
CA GLU A 317 1.36 8.36 11.31
C GLU A 317 1.05 7.93 9.88
N ILE A 318 1.11 6.63 9.57
CA ILE A 318 0.77 6.08 8.24
C ILE A 318 -0.67 6.41 7.87
N PHE A 319 -1.58 6.25 8.83
CA PHE A 319 -2.99 6.54 8.67
C PHE A 319 -3.24 8.00 8.29
N PHE A 320 -2.76 8.95 9.09
CA PHE A 320 -3.00 10.38 8.84
C PHE A 320 -2.24 10.90 7.62
N LYS A 321 -1.03 10.43 7.38
CA LYS A 321 -0.29 10.73 6.15
C LYS A 321 -1.07 10.32 4.91
N SER A 322 -1.70 9.14 4.96
CA SER A 322 -2.53 8.67 3.85
C SER A 322 -3.81 9.48 3.72
N ALA A 323 -4.45 9.83 4.84
CA ALA A 323 -5.63 10.68 4.84
C ALA A 323 -5.33 12.06 4.24
N ASP A 324 -4.24 12.69 4.65
CA ASP A 324 -3.80 14.00 4.13
C ASP A 324 -3.49 13.93 2.63
N PHE A 325 -2.76 12.89 2.21
CA PHE A 325 -2.45 12.69 0.80
C PHE A 325 -3.72 12.52 -0.05
N ILE A 326 -4.67 11.73 0.41
CA ILE A 326 -5.97 11.52 -0.27
C ILE A 326 -6.74 12.84 -0.35
N GLN A 327 -6.85 13.57 0.76
CA GLN A 327 -7.56 14.84 0.80
C GLN A 327 -6.94 15.88 -0.14
N LYS A 328 -5.62 15.97 -0.18
CA LYS A 328 -4.90 16.91 -1.05
C LYS A 328 -5.17 16.65 -2.53
N ASN A 329 -5.33 15.40 -2.94
CA ASN A 329 -5.41 15.00 -4.35
C ASN A 329 -6.84 14.76 -4.84
N LEU A 330 -7.85 14.77 -3.96
CA LEU A 330 -9.29 14.64 -4.30
C LEU A 330 -10.11 15.92 -4.04
N LYS A 331 -9.48 17.01 -3.65
CA LYS A 331 -10.14 18.32 -3.46
C LYS A 331 -10.02 19.19 -4.66
#